data_93223aca5c3ee754faea3e45470c8ebc
#
_entry.id   93223aca5c3ee754faea3e45470c8ebc
#
_cell.length_a   1.000
_cell.length_b   1.000
_cell.length_c   1.000
_cell.angle_alpha   90.00
_cell.angle_beta   90.00
_cell.angle_gamma   90.00
#
_symmetry.space_group_name_H-M   'P 1'
#
loop_
_entity.id
_entity.type
_entity.pdbx_description
1 polymer ?
#
loop_
_entity_poly.entity_id
_entity_poly.type
_entity_poly.pdbx_seq_one_letter_code
_entity_poly.pdbx_strand_id
1 'polypeptide(L)'
;EKGIKSIEVATKTSILYGIKYLTLFSFSSENWHRPKSEVSFLMKLLRKYLSTKIDELIKNDISITMIGNKSKLPTDIVKKINFYENLTKKNKSLKLIFALSYGGRDEIILTINKIIKKIINKEIKNKNINEKIFSNNLYTSKYPNPDLLIRTSGEKRLSNFLIWQIAYTEFVFLNTLWPDFRKKHFDNALIQYSKRKRRYGIRS
;
A
#
# COMPACT_ATOMS: atom_id res chain seq x y z
N GLU A 1 -12.20 7.75 -13.36
CA GLU A 1 -13.32 7.87 -12.41
C GLU A 1 -13.80 6.51 -11.90
N LYS A 2 -14.00 5.49 -12.77
CA LYS A 2 -14.43 4.14 -12.34
C LYS A 2 -13.47 3.52 -11.30
N GLY A 3 -12.14 3.70 -11.45
CA GLY A 3 -11.15 3.19 -10.51
C GLY A 3 -11.26 3.79 -9.09
N ILE A 4 -11.70 5.04 -8.95
CA ILE A 4 -11.99 5.69 -7.66
C ILE A 4 -13.14 4.98 -6.94
N LYS A 5 -14.20 4.62 -7.68
CA LYS A 5 -15.33 3.85 -7.11
C LYS A 5 -14.90 2.50 -6.55
N SER A 6 -13.93 1.85 -7.19
CA SER A 6 -13.36 0.58 -6.68
C SER A 6 -12.56 0.77 -5.38
N ILE A 7 -11.89 1.93 -5.19
CA ILE A 7 -11.26 2.28 -3.92
C ILE A 7 -12.33 2.38 -2.81
N GLU A 8 -13.43 3.07 -3.07
CA GLU A 8 -14.54 3.21 -2.11
C GLU A 8 -15.13 1.85 -1.72
N VAL A 9 -15.37 1.00 -2.72
CA VAL A 9 -15.87 -0.36 -2.48
C VAL A 9 -14.90 -1.16 -1.62
N ALA A 10 -13.62 -1.18 -1.97
CA ALA A 10 -12.60 -1.89 -1.20
C ALA A 10 -12.50 -1.37 0.23
N THR A 11 -12.53 -0.06 0.42
CA THR A 11 -12.48 0.60 1.73
C THR A 11 -13.68 0.25 2.60
N LYS A 12 -14.92 0.43 2.07
CA LYS A 12 -16.16 0.11 2.80
C LYS A 12 -16.25 -1.37 3.15
N THR A 13 -15.85 -2.24 2.22
CA THR A 13 -15.84 -3.69 2.45
C THR A 13 -14.79 -4.07 3.50
N SER A 14 -13.63 -3.43 3.51
CA SER A 14 -12.60 -3.65 4.53
C SER A 14 -13.12 -3.31 5.93
N ILE A 15 -13.80 -2.17 6.09
CA ILE A 15 -14.41 -1.78 7.37
C ILE A 15 -15.48 -2.80 7.79
N LEU A 16 -16.36 -3.20 6.87
CA LEU A 16 -17.42 -4.16 7.12
C LEU A 16 -16.88 -5.50 7.68
N TYR A 17 -15.74 -5.94 7.19
CA TYR A 17 -15.10 -7.19 7.65
C TYR A 17 -14.06 -6.99 8.77
N GLY A 18 -13.97 -5.81 9.35
CA GLY A 18 -13.05 -5.51 10.45
C GLY A 18 -11.57 -5.57 10.07
N ILE A 19 -11.25 -5.44 8.78
CA ILE A 19 -9.88 -5.39 8.28
C ILE A 19 -9.23 -4.10 8.77
N LYS A 20 -8.05 -4.20 9.38
CA LYS A 20 -7.39 -3.05 10.02
C LYS A 20 -6.46 -2.28 9.07
N TYR A 21 -5.93 -2.94 8.05
CA TYR A 21 -4.97 -2.37 7.11
C TYR A 21 -5.36 -2.71 5.68
N LEU A 22 -5.52 -1.71 4.83
CA LEU A 22 -5.74 -1.86 3.39
C LEU A 22 -4.67 -1.08 2.64
N THR A 23 -3.82 -1.76 1.90
CA THR A 23 -2.81 -1.12 1.05
C THR A 23 -3.24 -1.17 -0.42
N LEU A 24 -3.26 -0.01 -1.06
CA LEU A 24 -3.62 0.14 -2.46
C LEU A 24 -2.40 0.51 -3.29
N PHE A 25 -2.05 -0.32 -4.29
CA PHE A 25 -0.98 -0.02 -5.24
C PHE A 25 -1.48 0.97 -6.29
N SER A 26 -1.36 2.25 -6.02
CA SER A 26 -2.01 3.30 -6.81
C SER A 26 -1.12 3.89 -7.89
N PHE A 27 0.21 3.94 -7.67
CA PHE A 27 1.18 4.44 -8.66
C PHE A 27 2.56 3.83 -8.38
N SER A 28 3.03 2.98 -9.31
CA SER A 28 4.35 2.34 -9.16
C SER A 28 5.50 3.25 -9.60
N SER A 29 6.73 2.94 -9.15
CA SER A 29 7.94 3.63 -9.61
C SER A 29 8.14 3.52 -11.13
N GLU A 30 7.73 2.42 -11.73
CA GLU A 30 7.82 2.18 -13.18
C GLU A 30 6.83 3.05 -13.98
N ASN A 31 5.73 3.50 -13.35
CA ASN A 31 4.75 4.34 -14.05
C ASN A 31 5.30 5.71 -14.46
N TRP A 32 6.40 6.17 -13.85
CA TRP A 32 7.08 7.39 -14.28
C TRP A 32 7.66 7.31 -15.70
N HIS A 33 7.89 6.11 -16.22
CA HIS A 33 8.37 5.88 -17.60
C HIS A 33 7.27 5.87 -18.65
N ARG A 34 6.00 6.01 -18.24
CA ARG A 34 4.86 6.12 -19.16
C ARG A 34 4.85 7.47 -19.88
N PRO A 35 4.10 7.61 -20.98
CA PRO A 35 3.93 8.91 -21.66
C PRO A 35 3.53 10.03 -20.68
N LYS A 36 4.14 11.20 -20.85
CA LYS A 36 3.91 12.36 -19.93
C LYS A 36 2.43 12.72 -19.78
N SER A 37 1.63 12.57 -20.84
CA SER A 37 0.18 12.80 -20.83
C SER A 37 -0.54 11.85 -19.87
N GLU A 38 -0.16 10.57 -19.86
CA GLU A 38 -0.75 9.56 -18.97
C GLU A 38 -0.36 9.83 -17.51
N VAL A 39 0.93 10.12 -17.24
CA VAL A 39 1.39 10.49 -15.90
C VAL A 39 0.67 11.72 -15.39
N SER A 40 0.54 12.77 -16.22
CA SER A 40 -0.19 14.00 -15.87
C SER A 40 -1.65 13.72 -15.55
N PHE A 41 -2.31 12.88 -16.35
CA PHE A 41 -3.69 12.46 -16.10
C PHE A 41 -3.84 11.70 -14.76
N LEU A 42 -2.93 10.77 -14.45
CA LEU A 42 -2.94 10.04 -13.18
C LEU A 42 -2.73 10.98 -11.98
N MET A 43 -1.82 11.95 -12.09
CA MET A 43 -1.64 12.97 -11.05
C MET A 43 -2.88 13.85 -10.89
N LYS A 44 -3.58 14.19 -11.98
CA LYS A 44 -4.87 14.92 -11.92
C LYS A 44 -5.94 14.09 -11.19
N LEU A 45 -6.04 12.80 -11.48
CA LEU A 45 -6.97 11.89 -10.77
C LEU A 45 -6.65 11.80 -9.28
N LEU A 46 -5.37 11.71 -8.92
CA LEU A 46 -4.94 11.68 -7.52
C LEU A 46 -5.32 12.98 -6.80
N ARG A 47 -5.08 14.15 -7.42
CA ARG A 47 -5.51 15.45 -6.87
C ARG A 47 -7.01 15.50 -6.64
N LYS A 48 -7.80 15.03 -7.63
CA LYS A 48 -9.28 14.98 -7.52
C LYS A 48 -9.69 14.09 -6.34
N TYR A 49 -9.13 12.87 -6.24
CA TYR A 49 -9.43 11.96 -5.13
C TYR A 49 -9.14 12.61 -3.76
N LEU A 50 -7.94 13.14 -3.59
CA LEU A 50 -7.54 13.79 -2.34
C LEU A 50 -8.39 15.02 -1.98
N SER A 51 -8.99 15.69 -2.96
CA SER A 51 -9.83 16.87 -2.70
C SER A 51 -11.29 16.55 -2.45
N THR A 52 -11.82 15.42 -2.98
CA THR A 52 -13.25 15.13 -2.95
C THR A 52 -13.65 14.03 -1.98
N LYS A 53 -12.71 13.21 -1.51
CA LYS A 53 -13.01 12.00 -0.71
C LYS A 53 -12.58 12.07 0.74
N ILE A 54 -11.86 13.11 1.11
CA ILE A 54 -11.29 13.21 2.45
C ILE A 54 -12.35 13.28 3.55
N ASP A 55 -13.42 14.04 3.34
CA ASP A 55 -14.49 14.18 4.34
C ASP A 55 -15.20 12.85 4.61
N GLU A 56 -15.41 12.04 3.55
CA GLU A 56 -15.98 10.69 3.68
C GLU A 56 -15.04 9.77 4.48
N LEU A 57 -13.74 9.87 4.26
CA LEU A 57 -12.74 9.08 4.97
C LEU A 57 -12.68 9.46 6.47
N ILE A 58 -12.74 10.75 6.78
CA ILE A 58 -12.78 11.24 8.17
C ILE A 58 -14.04 10.76 8.89
N LYS A 59 -15.22 10.92 8.27
CA LYS A 59 -16.51 10.50 8.82
C LYS A 59 -16.56 8.99 9.12
N ASN A 60 -15.85 8.17 8.35
CA ASN A 60 -15.77 6.73 8.55
C ASN A 60 -14.60 6.30 9.44
N ASP A 61 -13.99 7.22 10.19
CA ASP A 61 -12.88 6.97 11.11
C ASP A 61 -11.70 6.26 10.44
N ILE A 62 -11.37 6.64 9.17
CA ILE A 62 -10.29 6.07 8.37
C ILE A 62 -9.04 6.91 8.53
N SER A 63 -7.93 6.29 8.89
CA SER A 63 -6.62 6.93 8.87
C SER A 63 -5.93 6.69 7.53
N ILE A 64 -5.43 7.77 6.93
CA ILE A 64 -4.73 7.74 5.64
C ILE A 64 -3.22 7.78 5.88
N THR A 65 -2.47 7.08 5.06
CA THR A 65 -1.02 7.21 5.00
C THR A 65 -0.50 6.87 3.60
N MET A 66 0.72 7.28 3.33
CA MET A 66 1.41 6.99 2.08
C MET A 66 2.72 6.23 2.33
N ILE A 67 2.99 5.22 1.49
CA ILE A 67 4.30 4.60 1.33
C ILE A 67 4.84 4.87 -0.07
N GLY A 68 6.16 4.97 -0.20
CA GLY A 68 6.86 5.23 -1.46
C GLY A 68 7.62 6.54 -1.46
N ASN A 69 8.20 6.88 -2.60
CA ASN A 69 9.11 8.02 -2.71
C ASN A 69 8.37 9.34 -2.93
N LYS A 70 8.16 10.11 -1.85
CA LYS A 70 7.51 11.43 -1.88
C LYS A 70 8.28 12.46 -2.72
N SER A 71 9.62 12.34 -2.86
CA SER A 71 10.43 13.35 -3.56
C SER A 71 10.18 13.41 -5.07
N LYS A 72 9.63 12.33 -5.65
CA LYS A 72 9.27 12.25 -7.07
C LYS A 72 7.85 12.78 -7.35
N LEU A 73 7.03 13.01 -6.33
CA LEU A 73 5.67 13.50 -6.49
C LEU A 73 5.62 15.03 -6.59
N PRO A 74 4.63 15.60 -7.29
CA PRO A 74 4.38 17.04 -7.26
C PRO A 74 4.20 17.57 -5.84
N THR A 75 4.81 18.73 -5.55
CA THR A 75 4.84 19.33 -4.21
C THR A 75 3.45 19.57 -3.61
N ASP A 76 2.49 19.98 -4.45
CA ASP A 76 1.10 20.19 -4.02
C ASP A 76 0.42 18.90 -3.55
N ILE A 77 0.69 17.77 -4.22
CA ILE A 77 0.21 16.45 -3.81
C ILE A 77 0.84 16.03 -2.48
N VAL A 78 2.16 16.22 -2.34
CA VAL A 78 2.87 15.90 -1.09
C VAL A 78 2.32 16.71 0.09
N LYS A 79 2.09 18.02 -0.10
CA LYS A 79 1.49 18.89 0.93
C LYS A 79 0.11 18.39 1.35
N LYS A 80 -0.77 18.03 0.40
CA LYS A 80 -2.09 17.47 0.69
C LYS A 80 -2.02 16.14 1.43
N ILE A 81 -1.15 15.23 1.00
CA ILE A 81 -0.96 13.94 1.67
C ILE A 81 -0.53 14.16 3.12
N ASN A 82 0.49 14.97 3.37
CA ASN A 82 0.98 15.25 4.72
C ASN A 82 -0.11 15.89 5.60
N PHE A 83 -0.90 16.81 5.03
CA PHE A 83 -2.02 17.41 5.74
C PHE A 83 -3.05 16.35 6.17
N TYR A 84 -3.45 15.46 5.25
CA TYR A 84 -4.45 14.43 5.54
C TYR A 84 -3.91 13.31 6.44
N GLU A 85 -2.64 12.94 6.32
CA GLU A 85 -1.97 12.03 7.26
C GLU A 85 -2.07 12.59 8.69
N ASN A 86 -1.82 13.89 8.88
CA ASN A 86 -1.92 14.53 10.19
C ASN A 86 -3.36 14.64 10.69
N LEU A 87 -4.27 15.03 9.83
CA LEU A 87 -5.69 15.21 10.17
C LEU A 87 -6.34 13.89 10.61
N THR A 88 -6.00 12.78 9.94
CA THR A 88 -6.61 11.48 10.18
C THR A 88 -5.80 10.54 11.08
N LYS A 89 -4.67 11.00 11.65
CA LYS A 89 -3.75 10.14 12.42
C LYS A 89 -4.36 9.44 13.63
N LYS A 90 -5.44 10.01 14.20
CA LYS A 90 -6.15 9.46 15.38
C LYS A 90 -7.26 8.48 15.02
N ASN A 91 -7.63 8.38 13.75
CA ASN A 91 -8.67 7.47 13.25
C ASN A 91 -8.23 6.02 13.36
N LYS A 92 -9.14 5.11 13.70
CA LYS A 92 -8.84 3.74 14.15
C LYS A 92 -9.56 2.63 13.39
N SER A 93 -10.66 2.93 12.67
CA SER A 93 -11.48 1.91 12.01
C SER A 93 -10.70 1.18 10.91
N LEU A 94 -9.97 1.92 10.07
CA LEU A 94 -9.15 1.37 8.99
C LEU A 94 -7.91 2.25 8.78
N LYS A 95 -6.74 1.64 8.60
CA LYS A 95 -5.56 2.28 8.07
C LYS A 95 -5.52 2.06 6.55
N LEU A 96 -5.84 3.11 5.79
CA LEU A 96 -5.77 3.12 4.32
C LEU A 96 -4.39 3.60 3.88
N ILE A 97 -3.62 2.71 3.26
CA ILE A 97 -2.23 2.95 2.86
C ILE A 97 -2.18 3.06 1.33
N PHE A 98 -1.78 4.22 0.83
CA PHE A 98 -1.55 4.44 -0.60
C PHE A 98 -0.08 4.20 -0.94
N ALA A 99 0.21 3.19 -1.76
CA ALA A 99 1.53 3.01 -2.35
C ALA A 99 1.62 3.90 -3.62
N LEU A 100 2.32 5.02 -3.51
CA LEU A 100 2.48 6.05 -4.54
C LEU A 100 3.97 6.26 -4.83
N SER A 101 4.33 6.27 -6.11
CA SER A 101 5.75 6.29 -6.52
C SER A 101 6.54 5.21 -5.79
N TYR A 102 5.91 4.02 -5.68
CA TYR A 102 6.40 2.90 -4.89
C TYR A 102 6.95 1.79 -5.79
N GLY A 103 8.05 1.20 -5.39
CA GLY A 103 8.62 -0.02 -5.94
C GLY A 103 9.35 -0.79 -4.84
N GLY A 104 9.13 -2.09 -4.73
CA GLY A 104 9.73 -2.92 -3.68
C GLY A 104 11.26 -2.97 -3.78
N ARG A 105 11.81 -3.03 -5.00
CA ARG A 105 13.26 -2.96 -5.21
C ARG A 105 13.83 -1.62 -4.78
N ASP A 106 13.17 -0.51 -5.14
CA ASP A 106 13.57 0.83 -4.73
C ASP A 106 13.53 0.97 -3.20
N GLU A 107 12.47 0.45 -2.57
CA GLU A 107 12.34 0.46 -1.11
C GLU A 107 13.50 -0.28 -0.44
N ILE A 108 13.88 -1.46 -0.96
CA ILE A 108 15.00 -2.25 -0.43
C ILE A 108 16.31 -1.43 -0.50
N ILE A 109 16.64 -0.85 -1.66
CA ILE A 109 17.85 -0.05 -1.83
C ILE A 109 17.84 1.19 -0.94
N LEU A 110 16.70 1.90 -0.86
CA LEU A 110 16.56 3.06 0.03
C LEU A 110 16.72 2.68 1.51
N THR A 111 16.20 1.51 1.90
CA THR A 111 16.32 1.00 3.26
C THR A 111 17.77 0.66 3.60
N ILE A 112 18.51 0.01 2.69
CA ILE A 112 19.94 -0.25 2.86
C ILE A 112 20.70 1.06 3.08
N ASN A 113 20.49 2.04 2.21
CA ASN A 113 21.16 3.35 2.33
C ASN A 113 20.81 4.08 3.64
N LYS A 114 19.56 3.95 4.11
CA LYS A 114 19.12 4.49 5.40
C LYS A 114 19.82 3.81 6.58
N ILE A 115 19.97 2.49 6.53
CA ILE A 115 20.66 1.71 7.56
C ILE A 115 22.14 2.09 7.59
N ILE A 116 22.81 2.17 6.43
CA ILE A 116 24.21 2.60 6.33
C ILE A 116 24.40 3.97 7.00
N LYS A 117 23.55 4.96 6.67
CA LYS A 117 23.60 6.27 7.31
C LYS A 117 23.45 6.20 8.82
N LYS A 118 22.53 5.38 9.32
CA LYS A 118 22.33 5.18 10.77
C LYS A 118 23.52 4.52 11.45
N ILE A 119 24.22 3.62 10.77
CA ILE A 119 25.48 3.01 11.28
C ILE A 119 26.59 4.08 11.37
N ILE A 120 26.77 4.87 10.31
CA ILE A 120 27.75 5.96 10.28
C ILE A 120 27.48 6.96 11.42
N ASN A 121 26.22 7.32 11.63
CA ASN A 121 25.77 8.22 12.70
C ASN A 121 25.76 7.56 14.09
N LYS A 122 26.20 6.29 14.23
CA LYS A 122 26.22 5.52 15.50
C LYS A 122 24.83 5.33 16.14
N GLU A 123 23.74 5.51 15.38
CA GLU A 123 22.35 5.25 15.82
C GLU A 123 22.06 3.74 15.89
N ILE A 124 22.71 2.96 15.03
CA ILE A 124 22.71 1.49 15.06
C ILE A 124 24.10 1.04 15.49
N LYS A 125 24.20 0.53 16.72
CA LYS A 125 25.47 0.06 17.32
C LYS A 125 25.91 -1.31 16.80
N ASN A 126 24.93 -2.17 16.44
CA ASN A 126 25.21 -3.50 15.96
C ASN A 126 25.58 -3.46 14.47
N LYS A 127 26.76 -3.99 14.11
CA LYS A 127 27.21 -4.12 12.73
C LYS A 127 26.53 -5.28 11.99
N ASN A 128 25.91 -6.22 12.71
CA ASN A 128 25.20 -7.36 12.12
C ASN A 128 23.75 -6.97 11.83
N ILE A 129 23.47 -6.71 10.55
CA ILE A 129 22.12 -6.40 10.09
C ILE A 129 21.32 -7.70 10.01
N ASN A 130 20.14 -7.71 10.62
CA ASN A 130 19.19 -8.82 10.59
C ASN A 130 17.82 -8.36 10.05
N GLU A 131 16.92 -9.32 9.83
CA GLU A 131 15.57 -9.04 9.29
C GLU A 131 14.79 -8.01 10.12
N LYS A 132 14.90 -8.04 11.44
CA LYS A 132 14.24 -7.09 12.34
C LYS A 132 14.75 -5.66 12.14
N ILE A 133 16.07 -5.48 12.06
CA ILE A 133 16.66 -4.16 11.79
C ILE A 133 16.23 -3.69 10.41
N PHE A 134 16.26 -4.55 9.40
CA PHE A 134 15.86 -4.21 8.05
C PHE A 134 14.39 -3.80 7.99
N SER A 135 13.49 -4.63 8.49
CA SER A 135 12.04 -4.40 8.52
C SER A 135 11.65 -3.12 9.26
N ASN A 136 12.35 -2.79 10.36
CA ASN A 136 12.15 -1.56 11.12
C ASN A 136 12.55 -0.27 10.37
N ASN A 137 13.21 -0.39 9.22
CA ASN A 137 13.61 0.75 8.41
C ASN A 137 12.84 0.88 7.08
N LEU A 138 11.98 -0.08 6.74
CA LEU A 138 11.08 -0.02 5.59
C LEU A 138 10.02 1.09 5.74
N TYR A 139 9.37 1.46 4.64
CA TYR A 139 8.20 2.35 4.67
C TYR A 139 7.06 1.76 5.51
N THR A 140 6.95 0.43 5.52
CA THR A 140 5.91 -0.33 6.22
C THR A 140 6.26 -0.69 7.67
N SER A 141 7.36 -0.19 8.23
CA SER A 141 7.87 -0.55 9.56
C SER A 141 6.87 -0.42 10.71
N LYS A 142 5.81 0.38 10.53
CA LYS A 142 4.75 0.61 11.53
C LYS A 142 3.51 -0.28 11.31
N TYR A 143 3.52 -1.14 10.32
CA TYR A 143 2.39 -1.97 9.91
C TYR A 143 2.78 -3.43 9.89
N PRO A 144 1.84 -4.36 10.14
CA PRO A 144 2.09 -5.78 9.96
C PRO A 144 2.31 -6.12 8.49
N ASN A 145 2.97 -7.22 8.23
CA ASN A 145 3.01 -7.80 6.89
C ASN A 145 1.59 -8.17 6.44
N PRO A 146 1.26 -8.03 5.14
CA PRO A 146 -0.07 -8.34 4.66
C PRO A 146 -0.36 -9.83 4.72
N ASP A 147 -1.57 -10.20 5.12
CA ASP A 147 -2.05 -11.58 5.15
C ASP A 147 -2.54 -12.04 3.78
N LEU A 148 -3.13 -11.12 3.02
CA LEU A 148 -3.73 -11.39 1.72
C LEU A 148 -3.34 -10.32 0.69
N LEU A 149 -2.91 -10.76 -0.49
CA LEU A 149 -2.73 -9.93 -1.67
C LEU A 149 -3.78 -10.31 -2.72
N ILE A 150 -4.59 -9.35 -3.13
CA ILE A 150 -5.57 -9.51 -4.22
C ILE A 150 -5.01 -8.82 -5.46
N ARG A 151 -4.77 -9.59 -6.51
CA ARG A 151 -4.35 -9.07 -7.82
C ARG A 151 -5.50 -9.19 -8.81
N THR A 152 -5.91 -8.07 -9.36
CA THR A 152 -6.94 -7.97 -10.40
C THR A 152 -6.34 -8.08 -11.82
N SER A 153 -7.18 -8.03 -12.84
CA SER A 153 -6.84 -8.00 -14.27
C SER A 153 -6.29 -9.31 -14.85
N GLY A 154 -6.49 -10.46 -14.19
CA GLY A 154 -6.00 -11.77 -14.66
C GLY A 154 -4.47 -11.95 -14.59
N GLU A 155 -3.76 -10.92 -14.12
CA GLU A 155 -2.30 -10.92 -14.06
C GLU A 155 -1.79 -11.67 -12.82
N LYS A 156 -0.83 -12.58 -13.04
CA LYS A 156 -0.28 -13.47 -11.98
C LYS A 156 1.17 -13.10 -11.65
N ARG A 157 1.47 -11.81 -11.50
CA ARG A 157 2.80 -11.29 -11.14
C ARG A 157 2.67 -10.18 -10.10
N LEU A 158 3.72 -9.92 -9.33
CA LEU A 158 3.74 -8.92 -8.26
C LEU A 158 3.95 -7.50 -8.76
N SER A 159 4.55 -7.34 -9.91
CA SER A 159 4.89 -6.04 -10.49
C SER A 159 5.62 -5.12 -9.49
N ASN A 160 6.64 -5.66 -8.82
CA ASN A 160 7.47 -4.92 -7.88
C ASN A 160 6.72 -4.39 -6.64
N PHE A 161 5.58 -5.00 -6.26
CA PHE A 161 4.79 -4.58 -5.10
C PHE A 161 5.18 -5.35 -3.84
N LEU A 162 5.51 -4.65 -2.75
CA LEU A 162 5.76 -5.15 -1.39
C LEU A 162 6.64 -6.41 -1.30
N ILE A 163 7.71 -6.50 -2.11
CA ILE A 163 8.52 -7.72 -2.30
C ILE A 163 8.99 -8.32 -0.97
N TRP A 164 9.45 -7.51 -0.03
CA TRP A 164 9.91 -7.96 1.26
C TRP A 164 8.76 -8.44 2.15
N GLN A 165 7.68 -7.68 2.19
CA GLN A 165 6.59 -7.85 3.14
C GLN A 165 5.69 -9.04 2.84
N ILE A 166 5.66 -9.52 1.57
CA ILE A 166 4.72 -10.55 1.11
C ILE A 166 5.30 -11.97 1.13
N ALA A 167 6.43 -12.18 1.79
CA ALA A 167 7.11 -13.49 1.82
C ALA A 167 6.21 -14.66 2.27
N TYR A 168 5.23 -14.40 3.16
CA TYR A 168 4.26 -15.39 3.67
C TYR A 168 2.81 -14.98 3.42
N THR A 169 2.58 -14.08 2.48
CA THR A 169 1.26 -13.58 2.11
C THR A 169 0.53 -14.58 1.22
N GLU A 170 -0.76 -14.76 1.43
CA GLU A 170 -1.61 -15.53 0.54
C GLU A 170 -2.02 -14.70 -0.68
N PHE A 171 -2.01 -15.32 -1.87
CA PHE A 171 -2.34 -14.63 -3.12
C PHE A 171 -3.69 -15.08 -3.67
N VAL A 172 -4.52 -14.10 -4.06
CA VAL A 172 -5.75 -14.33 -4.82
C VAL A 172 -5.69 -13.54 -6.12
N PHE A 173 -5.78 -14.23 -7.24
CA PHE A 173 -5.78 -13.64 -8.58
C PHE A 173 -7.19 -13.62 -9.14
N LEU A 174 -7.66 -12.45 -9.59
CA LEU A 174 -8.98 -12.23 -10.13
C LEU A 174 -8.91 -11.72 -11.56
N ASN A 175 -9.73 -12.25 -12.45
CA ASN A 175 -9.80 -11.80 -13.85
C ASN A 175 -10.45 -10.41 -14.00
N THR A 176 -11.18 -9.96 -12.98
CA THR A 176 -11.86 -8.65 -12.99
C THR A 176 -10.85 -7.52 -13.08
N LEU A 177 -11.09 -6.56 -13.97
CA LEU A 177 -10.31 -5.32 -14.03
C LEU A 177 -10.55 -4.47 -12.79
N TRP A 178 -9.54 -3.71 -12.34
CA TRP A 178 -9.68 -2.83 -11.18
C TRP A 178 -10.88 -1.87 -11.25
N PRO A 179 -11.18 -1.19 -12.37
CA PRO A 179 -12.35 -0.32 -12.46
C PRO A 179 -13.69 -1.02 -12.25
N ASP A 180 -13.73 -2.35 -12.45
CA ASP A 180 -14.94 -3.17 -12.31
C ASP A 180 -14.94 -3.99 -11.01
N PHE A 181 -13.96 -3.77 -10.12
CA PHE A 181 -13.89 -4.43 -8.82
C PHE A 181 -15.06 -3.98 -7.93
N ARG A 182 -15.80 -4.96 -7.39
CA ARG A 182 -17.00 -4.75 -6.55
C ARG A 182 -16.92 -5.67 -5.32
N LYS A 183 -17.82 -5.43 -4.35
CA LYS A 183 -17.92 -6.21 -3.10
C LYS A 183 -17.88 -7.72 -3.34
N LYS A 184 -18.63 -8.24 -4.30
CA LYS A 184 -18.63 -9.69 -4.64
C LYS A 184 -17.24 -10.26 -4.96
N HIS A 185 -16.35 -9.45 -5.55
CA HIS A 185 -14.98 -9.86 -5.88
C HIS A 185 -14.11 -9.88 -4.63
N PHE A 186 -14.32 -8.92 -3.73
CA PHE A 186 -13.66 -8.89 -2.42
C PHE A 186 -14.11 -10.08 -1.57
N ASP A 187 -15.43 -10.33 -1.49
CA ASP A 187 -16.02 -11.46 -0.76
C ASP A 187 -15.44 -12.80 -1.26
N ASN A 188 -15.37 -12.99 -2.59
CA ASN A 188 -14.77 -14.18 -3.18
C ASN A 188 -13.30 -14.34 -2.79
N ALA A 189 -12.52 -13.26 -2.77
CA ALA A 189 -11.13 -13.32 -2.35
C ALA A 189 -10.99 -13.71 -0.87
N LEU A 190 -11.85 -13.18 0.01
CA LEU A 190 -11.86 -13.56 1.43
C LEU A 190 -12.31 -15.00 1.65
N ILE A 191 -13.30 -15.50 0.88
CA ILE A 191 -13.72 -16.91 0.92
C ILE A 191 -12.56 -17.84 0.49
N GLN A 192 -11.83 -17.49 -0.56
CA GLN A 192 -10.65 -18.26 -0.97
C GLN A 192 -9.57 -18.24 0.11
N TYR A 193 -9.31 -17.09 0.72
CA TYR A 193 -8.36 -16.94 1.80
C TYR A 193 -8.73 -17.76 3.03
N SER A 194 -9.98 -17.74 3.48
CA SER A 194 -10.47 -18.45 4.68
C SER A 194 -10.33 -19.97 4.59
N LYS A 195 -10.30 -20.53 3.37
CA LYS A 195 -10.11 -21.97 3.14
C LYS A 195 -8.67 -22.43 3.21
N ARG A 196 -7.70 -21.50 3.31
CA ARG A 196 -6.27 -21.82 3.29
C ARG A 196 -5.73 -22.06 4.70
N LYS A 197 -4.90 -23.10 4.83
CA LYS A 197 -4.14 -23.36 6.07
C LYS A 197 -2.76 -22.73 5.95
N ARG A 198 -2.49 -21.70 6.75
CA ARG A 198 -1.19 -21.04 6.78
C ARG A 198 -0.22 -21.83 7.65
N ARG A 199 0.86 -22.33 7.08
CA ARG A 199 1.82 -23.23 7.78
C ARG A 199 3.12 -22.53 8.20
N TYR A 200 3.43 -21.34 7.68
CA TYR A 200 4.65 -20.57 7.98
C TYR A 200 5.95 -21.40 7.96
N GLY A 201 6.03 -22.42 7.08
CA GLY A 201 7.18 -23.33 6.99
C GLY A 201 7.22 -24.44 8.06
N ILE A 202 6.24 -24.56 8.94
CA ILE A 202 6.16 -25.59 9.97
C ILE A 202 5.25 -26.72 9.46
N ARG A 203 5.77 -27.97 9.50
CA ARG A 203 4.93 -29.16 9.28
C ARG A 203 4.10 -29.42 10.55
N SER A 204 2.79 -29.35 10.43
CA SER A 204 1.84 -29.90 11.41
C SER A 204 1.54 -31.34 11.08
#